data_651af302c720ddb0edc71842115c8d98
#
_entry.id   651af302c720ddb0edc71842115c8d98
#
_cell.length_a   1.000
_cell.length_b   1.000
_cell.length_c   1.000
_cell.angle_alpha   90.00
_cell.angle_beta   90.00
_cell.angle_gamma   90.00
#
_symmetry.space_group_name_H-M   'P 1'
#
loop_
_entity.id
_entity.type
_entity.pdbx_description
1 polymer ?
#
loop_
_entity_poly.entity_id
_entity_poly.type
_entity_poly.pdbx_seq_one_letter_code
_entity_poly.pdbx_strand_id
1 'polypeptide(L)'
;NFEQLAQSDLDLVVAGTESAVLMVESEAKELSEDQMLGAVLFGHDEMQIAIQAIKEFAAAAGAVESTWVAPVKNEELLGKLKDAFEAKISEAYTIAVKQDRYAALDALHVEAVAQFVPENDETGIAAEVDELFEDLKYRTVRDNILSGKPRIDGRDTKTVRAIDVQVGVLGRAHGSALFTRGETQALVTTTLGNTRDALMVDTLAGTKTDNFMLHYNMPPFATGETG
;
A
#
# COMPACT_ATOMS: atom_id res chain seq x y z
N ASN A 1 -7.05 -27.15 14.51
CA ASN A 1 -8.29 -26.77 15.20
C ASN A 1 -8.02 -25.62 16.19
N PHE A 2 -9.05 -25.04 16.83
CA PHE A 2 -8.92 -23.89 17.74
C PHE A 2 -8.00 -24.13 18.92
N GLU A 3 -7.94 -25.37 19.45
CA GLU A 3 -7.05 -25.74 20.56
C GLU A 3 -5.58 -25.71 20.14
N GLN A 4 -5.28 -26.08 18.90
CA GLN A 4 -3.92 -26.05 18.36
C GLN A 4 -3.46 -24.62 18.09
N LEU A 5 -4.36 -23.72 17.67
CA LEU A 5 -4.04 -22.30 17.44
C LEU A 5 -3.50 -21.64 18.72
N ALA A 6 -4.07 -21.93 19.87
CA ALA A 6 -3.61 -21.36 21.14
C ALA A 6 -2.17 -21.75 21.52
N GLN A 7 -1.65 -22.85 20.95
CA GLN A 7 -0.30 -23.37 21.19
C GLN A 7 0.65 -23.14 20.02
N SER A 8 0.16 -22.56 18.94
CA SER A 8 0.96 -22.31 17.74
C SER A 8 1.96 -21.17 17.96
N ASP A 9 3.13 -21.31 17.36
CA ASP A 9 4.13 -20.24 17.27
C ASP A 9 3.93 -19.37 16.01
N LEU A 10 2.92 -19.69 15.22
CA LEU A 10 2.55 -18.95 14.02
C LEU A 10 1.03 -18.79 13.93
N ASP A 11 0.58 -17.56 13.79
CA ASP A 11 -0.74 -17.20 13.30
C ASP A 11 -0.55 -16.61 11.90
N LEU A 12 -1.16 -17.22 10.88
CA LEU A 12 -0.91 -16.87 9.47
C LEU A 12 -2.21 -16.86 8.68
N VAL A 13 -2.46 -15.74 8.01
CA VAL A 13 -3.50 -15.60 7.00
C VAL A 13 -2.85 -15.47 5.63
N VAL A 14 -3.25 -16.31 4.70
CA VAL A 14 -2.82 -16.26 3.31
C VAL A 14 -4.04 -16.05 2.43
N ALA A 15 -3.98 -15.06 1.54
CA ALA A 15 -4.97 -14.87 0.50
C ALA A 15 -4.31 -14.91 -0.88
N GLY A 16 -5.00 -15.48 -1.85
CA GLY A 16 -4.42 -15.66 -3.17
C GLY A 16 -5.40 -16.11 -4.25
N THR A 17 -4.84 -16.31 -5.41
CA THR A 17 -5.50 -16.92 -6.57
C THR A 17 -4.91 -18.31 -6.81
N GLU A 18 -5.40 -18.98 -7.84
CA GLU A 18 -4.85 -20.27 -8.28
C GLU A 18 -3.32 -20.19 -8.56
N SER A 19 -2.86 -19.08 -9.10
CA SER A 19 -1.49 -18.93 -9.58
C SER A 19 -0.58 -18.05 -8.73
N ALA A 20 -1.12 -17.34 -7.73
CA ALA A 20 -0.33 -16.36 -6.97
C ALA A 20 -0.85 -16.12 -5.55
N VAL A 21 0.06 -15.90 -4.62
CA VAL A 21 -0.21 -15.31 -3.31
C VAL A 21 -0.35 -13.80 -3.47
N LEU A 22 -1.44 -13.22 -2.97
CA LEU A 22 -1.75 -11.79 -3.05
C LEU A 22 -1.55 -11.07 -1.72
N MET A 23 -1.83 -11.75 -0.60
CA MET A 23 -1.73 -11.18 0.74
C MET A 23 -1.19 -12.22 1.72
N VAL A 24 -0.35 -11.76 2.60
CA VAL A 24 0.14 -12.51 3.76
C VAL A 24 0.07 -11.59 4.97
N GLU A 25 -0.53 -12.08 6.05
CA GLU A 25 -0.55 -11.43 7.35
C GLU A 25 -0.19 -12.45 8.42
N SER A 26 0.77 -12.13 9.29
CA SER A 26 1.22 -13.11 10.29
C SER A 26 1.71 -12.49 11.58
N GLU A 27 1.50 -13.21 12.68
CA GLU A 27 2.21 -13.07 13.93
C GLU A 27 3.02 -14.34 14.19
N ALA A 28 4.33 -14.20 14.42
CA ALA A 28 5.23 -15.33 14.61
C ALA A 28 6.15 -15.14 15.82
N LYS A 29 6.47 -16.23 16.50
CA LYS A 29 7.41 -16.26 17.64
C LYS A 29 8.81 -16.66 17.13
N GLU A 30 9.50 -15.71 16.50
CA GLU A 30 10.91 -15.86 16.07
C GLU A 30 11.18 -17.06 15.15
N LEU A 31 10.23 -17.38 14.25
CA LEU A 31 10.41 -18.43 13.25
C LEU A 31 11.43 -17.99 12.20
N SER A 32 12.18 -18.96 11.64
CA SER A 32 13.13 -18.70 10.57
C SER A 32 12.44 -18.32 9.25
N GLU A 33 13.17 -17.62 8.36
CA GLU A 33 12.67 -17.24 7.03
C GLU A 33 12.22 -18.48 6.22
N ASP A 34 12.96 -19.59 6.29
CA ASP A 34 12.58 -20.83 5.62
C ASP A 34 11.27 -21.42 6.15
N GLN A 35 11.05 -21.37 7.47
CA GLN A 35 9.78 -21.79 8.07
C GLN A 35 8.63 -20.89 7.65
N MET A 36 8.83 -19.57 7.62
CA MET A 36 7.82 -18.62 7.17
C MET A 36 7.48 -18.81 5.70
N LEU A 37 8.48 -18.98 4.84
CA LEU A 37 8.27 -19.28 3.42
C LEU A 37 7.51 -20.59 3.23
N GLY A 38 7.92 -21.65 3.93
CA GLY A 38 7.26 -22.96 3.88
C GLY A 38 5.79 -22.87 4.33
N ALA A 39 5.48 -22.08 5.35
CA ALA A 39 4.12 -21.87 5.83
C ALA A 39 3.24 -21.14 4.81
N VAL A 40 3.77 -20.12 4.14
CA VAL A 40 3.05 -19.39 3.09
C VAL A 40 2.75 -20.30 1.90
N LEU A 41 3.73 -21.09 1.46
CA LEU A 41 3.55 -22.05 0.37
C LEU A 41 2.52 -23.13 0.74
N PHE A 42 2.61 -23.68 1.94
CA PHE A 42 1.61 -24.63 2.44
C PHE A 42 0.20 -24.02 2.45
N GLY A 43 0.04 -22.79 2.94
CA GLY A 43 -1.26 -22.10 2.94
C GLY A 43 -1.80 -21.88 1.53
N HIS A 44 -0.95 -21.58 0.55
CA HIS A 44 -1.34 -21.45 -0.85
C HIS A 44 -1.75 -22.80 -1.46
N ASP A 45 -1.05 -23.88 -1.16
CA ASP A 45 -1.38 -25.23 -1.65
C ASP A 45 -2.72 -25.70 -1.07
N GLU A 46 -2.95 -25.52 0.24
CA GLU A 46 -4.23 -25.87 0.88
C GLU A 46 -5.42 -25.04 0.34
N MET A 47 -5.18 -23.78 -0.02
CA MET A 47 -6.17 -22.90 -0.64
C MET A 47 -6.67 -23.44 -1.99
N GLN A 48 -5.87 -24.22 -2.73
CA GLN A 48 -6.27 -24.76 -4.02
C GLN A 48 -7.51 -25.66 -3.90
N ILE A 49 -7.68 -26.36 -2.77
CA ILE A 49 -8.86 -27.18 -2.49
C ILE A 49 -10.13 -26.32 -2.46
N ALA A 50 -10.06 -25.16 -1.80
CA ALA A 50 -11.18 -24.23 -1.74
C ALA A 50 -11.47 -23.59 -3.10
N ILE A 51 -10.43 -23.22 -3.86
CA ILE A 51 -10.55 -22.65 -5.22
C ILE A 51 -11.23 -23.68 -6.16
N GLN A 52 -10.82 -24.93 -6.10
CA GLN A 52 -11.43 -25.99 -6.90
C GLN A 52 -12.91 -26.19 -6.54
N ALA A 53 -13.24 -26.24 -5.26
CA ALA A 53 -14.62 -26.35 -4.80
C ALA A 53 -15.49 -25.16 -5.25
N ILE A 54 -14.94 -23.93 -5.26
CA ILE A 54 -15.62 -22.73 -5.77
C ILE A 54 -15.91 -22.88 -7.28
N LYS A 55 -14.93 -23.34 -8.06
CA LYS A 55 -15.11 -23.57 -9.51
C LYS A 55 -16.20 -24.60 -9.78
N GLU A 56 -16.19 -25.71 -9.07
CA GLU A 56 -17.21 -26.78 -9.19
C GLU A 56 -18.60 -26.26 -8.79
N PHE A 57 -18.68 -25.49 -7.72
CA PHE A 57 -19.92 -24.87 -7.27
C PHE A 57 -20.46 -23.86 -8.29
N ALA A 58 -19.59 -22.99 -8.83
CA ALA A 58 -19.96 -22.02 -9.86
C ALA A 58 -20.52 -22.73 -11.12
N ALA A 59 -19.85 -23.80 -11.57
CA ALA A 59 -20.32 -24.60 -12.69
C ALA A 59 -21.66 -25.27 -12.40
N ALA A 60 -21.84 -25.86 -11.22
CA ALA A 60 -23.09 -26.52 -10.82
C ALA A 60 -24.26 -25.52 -10.66
N ALA A 61 -23.96 -24.29 -10.23
CA ALA A 61 -24.95 -23.21 -10.11
C ALA A 61 -25.32 -22.57 -11.47
N GLY A 62 -24.58 -22.89 -12.53
CA GLY A 62 -24.75 -22.24 -13.84
C GLY A 62 -24.35 -20.78 -13.84
N ALA A 63 -23.34 -20.42 -13.03
CA ALA A 63 -22.83 -19.05 -12.97
C ALA A 63 -22.34 -18.60 -14.35
N VAL A 64 -22.75 -17.39 -14.75
CA VAL A 64 -22.32 -16.79 -16.02
C VAL A 64 -21.01 -16.03 -15.77
N GLU A 65 -20.01 -16.30 -16.58
CA GLU A 65 -18.75 -15.58 -16.55
C GLU A 65 -18.95 -14.09 -16.88
N SER A 66 -18.16 -13.25 -16.24
CA SER A 66 -18.15 -11.81 -16.53
C SER A 66 -17.75 -11.58 -17.99
N THR A 67 -18.51 -10.73 -18.68
CA THR A 67 -18.20 -10.28 -20.04
C THR A 67 -17.24 -9.09 -20.06
N TRP A 68 -16.79 -8.62 -18.88
CA TRP A 68 -15.85 -7.51 -18.79
C TRP A 68 -14.49 -7.89 -19.38
N VAL A 69 -13.99 -7.03 -20.24
CA VAL A 69 -12.66 -7.15 -20.83
C VAL A 69 -11.87 -5.92 -20.43
N ALA A 70 -10.64 -6.12 -20.00
CA ALA A 70 -9.75 -5.01 -19.67
C ALA A 70 -9.50 -4.10 -20.89
N PRO A 71 -9.55 -2.77 -20.73
CA PRO A 71 -9.21 -1.86 -21.82
C PRO A 71 -7.79 -2.12 -22.33
N VAL A 72 -7.62 -2.03 -23.65
CA VAL A 72 -6.30 -2.16 -24.27
C VAL A 72 -5.54 -0.85 -24.09
N LYS A 73 -4.32 -0.93 -23.56
CA LYS A 73 -3.45 0.26 -23.44
C LYS A 73 -3.13 0.85 -24.81
N ASN A 74 -3.16 2.17 -24.90
CA ASN A 74 -2.79 2.93 -26.09
C ASN A 74 -1.26 3.06 -26.16
N GLU A 75 -0.62 2.04 -26.71
CA GLU A 75 0.84 1.99 -26.84
C GLU A 75 1.40 3.12 -27.73
N GLU A 76 0.62 3.62 -28.69
CA GLU A 76 1.04 4.76 -29.53
C GLU A 76 1.11 6.04 -28.70
N LEU A 77 0.09 6.32 -27.89
CA LEU A 77 0.06 7.49 -27.01
C LEU A 77 1.14 7.38 -25.93
N LEU A 78 1.31 6.18 -25.34
CA LEU A 78 2.38 5.92 -24.37
C LEU A 78 3.76 6.20 -24.99
N GLY A 79 4.01 5.77 -26.23
CA GLY A 79 5.26 6.06 -26.92
C GLY A 79 5.51 7.54 -27.08
N LYS A 80 4.50 8.31 -27.53
CA LYS A 80 4.59 9.77 -27.68
C LYS A 80 4.84 10.47 -26.34
N LEU A 81 4.15 10.07 -25.28
CA LEU A 81 4.36 10.61 -23.94
C LEU A 81 5.78 10.31 -23.44
N LYS A 82 6.25 9.09 -23.65
CA LYS A 82 7.60 8.67 -23.28
C LYS A 82 8.66 9.51 -23.99
N ASP A 83 8.56 9.67 -25.30
CA ASP A 83 9.51 10.45 -26.09
C ASP A 83 9.56 11.93 -25.66
N ALA A 84 8.42 12.50 -25.26
CA ALA A 84 8.33 13.91 -24.90
C ALA A 84 8.70 14.17 -23.42
N PHE A 85 8.43 13.24 -22.49
CA PHE A 85 8.45 13.53 -21.07
C PHE A 85 9.36 12.63 -20.22
N GLU A 86 9.79 11.44 -20.66
CA GLU A 86 10.57 10.52 -19.82
C GLU A 86 11.84 11.16 -19.26
N ALA A 87 12.59 11.88 -20.10
CA ALA A 87 13.80 12.57 -19.67
C ALA A 87 13.52 13.69 -18.65
N LYS A 88 12.47 14.48 -18.89
CA LYS A 88 12.06 15.58 -18.00
C LYS A 88 11.56 15.03 -16.65
N ILE A 89 10.79 13.95 -16.66
CA ILE A 89 10.32 13.24 -15.45
C ILE A 89 11.51 12.68 -14.67
N SER A 90 12.48 12.07 -15.36
CA SER A 90 13.69 11.56 -14.72
C SER A 90 14.51 12.66 -14.06
N GLU A 91 14.59 13.83 -14.68
CA GLU A 91 15.25 15.03 -14.13
C GLU A 91 14.47 15.55 -12.90
N ALA A 92 13.13 15.67 -12.98
CA ALA A 92 12.30 16.09 -11.86
C ALA A 92 12.48 15.18 -10.63
N TYR A 93 12.68 13.89 -10.84
CA TYR A 93 12.95 12.94 -9.74
C TYR A 93 14.35 13.06 -9.12
N THR A 94 15.23 13.92 -9.61
CA THR A 94 16.50 14.27 -8.93
C THR A 94 16.31 15.36 -7.88
N ILE A 95 15.15 16.03 -7.84
CA ILE A 95 14.83 17.08 -6.88
C ILE A 95 14.56 16.42 -5.54
N ALA A 96 15.43 16.68 -4.55
CA ALA A 96 15.34 16.06 -3.22
C ALA A 96 14.14 16.59 -2.40
N VAL A 97 13.87 17.90 -2.47
CA VAL A 97 12.76 18.55 -1.75
C VAL A 97 11.43 18.09 -2.33
N LYS A 98 10.58 17.51 -1.48
CA LYS A 98 9.32 16.88 -1.91
C LYS A 98 8.38 17.85 -2.62
N GLN A 99 8.18 19.04 -2.05
CA GLN A 99 7.25 20.03 -2.61
C GLN A 99 7.70 20.55 -3.98
N ASP A 100 9.00 20.85 -4.11
CA ASP A 100 9.58 21.34 -5.37
C ASP A 100 9.50 20.27 -6.45
N ARG A 101 9.75 19.02 -6.09
CA ARG A 101 9.61 17.86 -6.99
C ARG A 101 8.17 17.69 -7.46
N TYR A 102 7.19 17.79 -6.56
CA TYR A 102 5.78 17.70 -6.94
C TYR A 102 5.38 18.84 -7.85
N ALA A 103 5.75 20.07 -7.54
CA ALA A 103 5.47 21.22 -8.41
C ALA A 103 6.08 21.05 -9.80
N ALA A 104 7.30 20.49 -9.91
CA ALA A 104 7.93 20.21 -11.19
C ALA A 104 7.16 19.11 -11.97
N LEU A 105 6.75 18.02 -11.30
CA LEU A 105 5.98 16.94 -11.94
C LEU A 105 4.58 17.40 -12.35
N ASP A 106 3.92 18.21 -11.53
CA ASP A 106 2.60 18.78 -11.86
C ASP A 106 2.68 19.72 -13.06
N ALA A 107 3.73 20.53 -13.16
CA ALA A 107 3.97 21.37 -14.33
C ALA A 107 4.15 20.53 -15.61
N LEU A 108 4.89 19.41 -15.53
CA LEU A 108 5.05 18.50 -16.67
C LEU A 108 3.74 17.80 -17.03
N HIS A 109 2.91 17.46 -16.05
CA HIS A 109 1.59 16.89 -16.29
C HIS A 109 0.67 17.89 -17.02
N VAL A 110 0.64 19.15 -16.58
CA VAL A 110 -0.11 20.22 -17.27
C VAL A 110 0.38 20.40 -18.71
N GLU A 111 1.71 20.35 -18.95
CA GLU A 111 2.28 20.41 -20.30
C GLU A 111 1.83 19.20 -21.15
N ALA A 112 1.80 17.99 -20.56
CA ALA A 112 1.35 16.78 -21.24
C ALA A 112 -0.14 16.87 -21.65
N VAL A 113 -0.99 17.30 -20.73
CA VAL A 113 -2.41 17.52 -21.02
C VAL A 113 -2.58 18.56 -22.14
N ALA A 114 -1.90 19.70 -22.06
CA ALA A 114 -1.97 20.74 -23.09
C ALA A 114 -1.49 20.27 -24.47
N GLN A 115 -0.54 19.34 -24.52
CA GLN A 115 0.03 18.82 -25.77
C GLN A 115 -0.81 17.71 -26.41
N PHE A 116 -1.43 16.84 -25.61
CA PHE A 116 -2.04 15.60 -26.09
C PHE A 116 -3.56 15.57 -25.97
N VAL A 117 -4.16 16.46 -25.20
CA VAL A 117 -5.63 16.54 -25.02
C VAL A 117 -6.18 17.70 -25.87
N PRO A 118 -7.13 17.43 -26.78
CA PRO A 118 -7.82 18.48 -27.53
C PRO A 118 -8.65 19.39 -26.61
N GLU A 119 -8.84 20.67 -26.97
CA GLU A 119 -9.67 21.63 -26.20
C GLU A 119 -11.10 21.12 -25.95
N ASN A 120 -11.66 20.34 -26.89
CA ASN A 120 -12.97 19.72 -26.74
C ASN A 120 -12.76 18.19 -26.74
N ASP A 121 -12.38 17.62 -25.57
CA ASP A 121 -12.19 16.18 -25.44
C ASP A 121 -13.55 15.47 -25.25
N GLU A 122 -14.14 15.04 -26.37
CA GLU A 122 -15.33 14.17 -26.39
C GLU A 122 -14.96 12.68 -26.33
N THR A 123 -13.67 12.34 -26.43
CA THR A 123 -13.19 10.96 -26.55
C THR A 123 -12.73 10.35 -25.22
N GLY A 124 -12.53 11.18 -24.19
CA GLY A 124 -12.00 10.76 -22.89
C GLY A 124 -10.49 10.56 -22.89
N ILE A 125 -9.77 11.12 -23.89
CA ILE A 125 -8.32 10.99 -23.99
C ILE A 125 -7.58 11.66 -22.81
N ALA A 126 -8.21 12.64 -22.15
CA ALA A 126 -7.64 13.26 -20.96
C ALA A 126 -7.37 12.24 -19.85
N ALA A 127 -8.34 11.38 -19.54
CA ALA A 127 -8.18 10.32 -18.54
C ALA A 127 -7.10 9.31 -18.94
N GLU A 128 -6.99 9.02 -20.23
CA GLU A 128 -5.95 8.12 -20.74
C GLU A 128 -4.55 8.75 -20.66
N VAL A 129 -4.41 10.06 -20.95
CA VAL A 129 -3.16 10.81 -20.76
C VAL A 129 -2.75 10.81 -19.29
N ASP A 130 -3.71 11.05 -18.36
CA ASP A 130 -3.46 11.03 -16.93
C ASP A 130 -2.93 9.67 -16.48
N GLU A 131 -3.61 8.58 -16.86
CA GLU A 131 -3.20 7.21 -16.50
C GLU A 131 -1.80 6.86 -17.05
N LEU A 132 -1.56 7.14 -18.32
CA LEU A 132 -0.29 6.84 -18.97
C LEU A 132 0.86 7.71 -18.44
N PHE A 133 0.60 8.95 -18.07
CA PHE A 133 1.60 9.84 -17.47
C PHE A 133 1.99 9.34 -16.06
N GLU A 134 1.02 8.91 -15.25
CA GLU A 134 1.29 8.29 -13.95
C GLU A 134 2.07 6.96 -14.09
N ASP A 135 1.72 6.12 -15.06
CA ASP A 135 2.46 4.89 -15.37
C ASP A 135 3.93 5.20 -15.77
N LEU A 136 4.14 6.26 -16.56
CA LEU A 136 5.48 6.70 -16.93
C LEU A 136 6.29 7.21 -15.73
N LYS A 137 5.69 7.98 -14.84
CA LYS A 137 6.30 8.40 -13.56
C LYS A 137 6.69 7.18 -12.72
N TYR A 138 5.78 6.23 -12.56
CA TYR A 138 6.01 5.00 -11.80
C TYR A 138 7.20 4.21 -12.38
N ARG A 139 7.21 3.97 -13.70
CA ARG A 139 8.29 3.24 -14.38
C ARG A 139 9.62 3.94 -14.24
N THR A 140 9.66 5.26 -14.42
CA THR A 140 10.90 6.05 -14.29
C THR A 140 11.55 5.86 -12.93
N VAL A 141 10.77 5.94 -11.84
CA VAL A 141 11.29 5.72 -10.49
C VAL A 141 11.74 4.27 -10.29
N ARG A 142 10.93 3.33 -10.77
CA ARG A 142 11.21 1.91 -10.63
C ARG A 142 12.50 1.51 -11.34
N ASP A 143 12.67 1.95 -12.59
CA ASP A 143 13.83 1.67 -13.41
C ASP A 143 15.11 2.32 -12.84
N ASN A 144 15.00 3.52 -12.28
CA ASN A 144 16.10 4.15 -11.57
C ASN A 144 16.59 3.29 -10.39
N ILE A 145 15.68 2.75 -9.57
CA ILE A 145 16.03 1.89 -8.43
C ILE A 145 16.62 0.56 -8.92
N LEU A 146 16.00 -0.07 -9.92
CA LEU A 146 16.46 -1.34 -10.48
C LEU A 146 17.84 -1.23 -11.15
N SER A 147 18.15 -0.07 -11.74
CA SER A 147 19.46 0.22 -12.31
C SER A 147 20.54 0.56 -11.26
N GLY A 148 20.21 0.51 -9.97
CA GLY A 148 21.14 0.77 -8.87
C GLY A 148 21.37 2.23 -8.54
N LYS A 149 20.55 3.15 -9.10
CA LYS A 149 20.60 4.56 -8.70
C LYS A 149 20.07 4.72 -7.26
N PRO A 150 20.50 5.76 -6.54
CA PRO A 150 19.98 6.05 -5.21
C PRO A 150 18.47 6.37 -5.27
N ARG A 151 17.79 6.19 -4.14
CA ARG A 151 16.40 6.63 -3.97
C ARG A 151 16.31 8.15 -4.10
N ILE A 152 15.10 8.68 -4.28
CA ILE A 152 14.83 10.11 -4.49
C ILE A 152 15.44 10.99 -3.38
N ASP A 153 15.49 10.49 -2.15
CA ASP A 153 16.10 11.17 -0.99
C ASP A 153 17.60 10.87 -0.81
N GLY A 154 18.24 10.28 -1.81
CA GLY A 154 19.67 9.99 -1.85
C GLY A 154 20.09 8.72 -1.11
N ARG A 155 19.17 8.01 -0.43
CA ARG A 155 19.49 6.75 0.26
C ARG A 155 19.73 5.61 -0.73
N ASP A 156 20.47 4.62 -0.29
CA ASP A 156 20.50 3.30 -0.93
C ASP A 156 19.24 2.46 -0.63
N THR A 157 19.20 1.21 -1.10
CA THR A 157 18.06 0.31 -0.89
C THR A 157 18.04 -0.35 0.50
N LYS A 158 19.08 -0.16 1.32
CA LYS A 158 19.24 -0.80 2.63
C LYS A 158 19.12 0.20 3.79
N THR A 159 19.38 1.47 3.55
CA THR A 159 19.36 2.52 4.58
C THR A 159 17.92 2.91 4.90
N VAL A 160 17.55 2.85 6.17
CA VAL A 160 16.27 3.33 6.70
C VAL A 160 16.30 4.85 6.80
N ARG A 161 15.14 5.52 6.65
CA ARG A 161 15.02 6.96 6.93
C ARG A 161 15.44 7.26 8.37
N ALA A 162 16.00 8.44 8.60
CA ALA A 162 16.33 8.90 9.95
C ALA A 162 15.09 8.86 10.85
N ILE A 163 15.24 8.29 12.04
CA ILE A 163 14.19 8.19 13.05
C ILE A 163 14.61 9.07 14.24
N ASP A 164 13.70 9.94 14.66
CA ASP A 164 13.80 10.71 15.91
C ASP A 164 12.56 10.43 16.77
N VAL A 165 12.74 10.27 18.07
CA VAL A 165 11.66 10.00 19.02
C VAL A 165 11.83 10.86 20.26
N GLN A 166 10.84 11.72 20.51
CA GLN A 166 10.78 12.55 21.71
C GLN A 166 9.65 12.04 22.60
N VAL A 167 9.96 11.65 23.83
CA VAL A 167 8.97 11.15 24.79
C VAL A 167 8.52 12.25 25.77
N GLY A 168 7.30 12.10 26.32
CA GLY A 168 6.80 13.01 27.32
C GLY A 168 6.43 14.40 26.79
N VAL A 169 6.15 14.53 25.50
CA VAL A 169 5.84 15.82 24.85
C VAL A 169 4.53 16.45 25.31
N LEU A 170 3.60 15.65 25.83
CA LEU A 170 2.31 16.12 26.40
C LEU A 170 2.31 15.87 27.91
N GLY A 171 2.40 16.93 28.70
CA GLY A 171 2.55 16.86 30.16
C GLY A 171 1.30 16.38 30.94
N ARG A 172 0.16 16.20 30.29
CA ARG A 172 -1.12 15.77 30.90
C ARG A 172 -1.61 14.42 30.42
N ALA A 173 -0.91 13.76 29.51
CA ALA A 173 -1.18 12.41 29.09
C ALA A 173 -0.47 11.40 30.00
N HIS A 174 -0.98 10.17 30.11
CA HIS A 174 -0.28 9.09 30.83
C HIS A 174 1.05 8.73 30.16
N GLY A 175 1.09 8.74 28.84
CA GLY A 175 2.30 8.63 28.05
C GLY A 175 2.13 9.37 26.75
N SER A 176 3.21 9.92 26.20
CA SER A 176 3.20 10.55 24.88
C SER A 176 4.57 10.48 24.23
N ALA A 177 4.56 10.39 22.90
CA ALA A 177 5.77 10.47 22.09
C ALA A 177 5.49 11.18 20.77
N LEU A 178 6.43 11.98 20.32
CA LEU A 178 6.49 12.47 18.96
C LEU A 178 7.49 11.61 18.20
N PHE A 179 6.98 10.83 17.25
CA PHE A 179 7.78 9.98 16.39
C PHE A 179 7.95 10.66 15.04
N THR A 180 9.19 10.80 14.59
CA THR A 180 9.52 11.38 13.29
C THR A 180 10.35 10.38 12.48
N ARG A 181 9.94 10.10 11.25
CA ARG A 181 10.69 9.29 10.29
C ARG A 181 10.81 10.04 8.97
N GLY A 182 11.96 10.67 8.74
CA GLY A 182 12.15 11.59 7.62
C GLY A 182 11.19 12.78 7.74
N GLU A 183 10.29 12.93 6.77
CA GLU A 183 9.30 14.03 6.74
C GLU A 183 7.94 13.65 7.37
N THR A 184 7.77 12.39 7.83
CA THR A 184 6.53 11.90 8.41
C THR A 184 6.60 11.97 9.94
N GLN A 185 5.55 12.51 10.57
CA GLN A 185 5.43 12.57 12.01
C GLN A 185 4.15 11.90 12.50
N ALA A 186 4.23 11.29 13.68
CA ALA A 186 3.09 10.79 14.42
C ALA A 186 3.17 11.24 15.88
N LEU A 187 2.12 11.89 16.37
CA LEU A 187 1.95 12.18 17.78
C LEU A 187 1.18 11.02 18.41
N VAL A 188 1.87 10.25 19.25
CA VAL A 188 1.32 9.08 19.91
C VAL A 188 0.99 9.41 21.36
N THR A 189 -0.17 9.01 21.83
CA THR A 189 -0.58 9.15 23.23
C THR A 189 -0.99 7.78 23.79
N THR A 190 -0.67 7.55 25.04
CA THR A 190 -1.08 6.35 25.77
C THR A 190 -1.97 6.73 26.93
N THR A 191 -3.09 6.06 27.06
CA THR A 191 -3.99 6.16 28.19
C THR A 191 -4.07 4.80 28.90
N LEU A 192 -3.75 4.77 30.18
CA LEU A 192 -3.88 3.58 31.01
C LEU A 192 -5.27 3.59 31.64
N GLY A 193 -6.00 2.48 31.50
CA GLY A 193 -7.31 2.25 32.08
C GLY A 193 -7.30 1.10 33.06
N ASN A 194 -8.46 0.76 33.58
CA ASN A 194 -8.71 -0.41 34.41
C ASN A 194 -9.61 -1.42 33.66
N THR A 195 -9.93 -2.53 34.30
CA THR A 195 -10.74 -3.59 33.66
C THR A 195 -12.15 -3.17 33.24
N ARG A 196 -12.66 -2.05 33.73
CA ARG A 196 -13.97 -1.53 33.32
C ARG A 196 -13.90 -0.71 32.02
N ASP A 197 -12.69 -0.30 31.67
CA ASP A 197 -12.42 0.47 30.44
C ASP A 197 -12.15 -0.45 29.23
N ALA A 198 -12.09 -1.78 29.48
CA ALA A 198 -11.86 -2.75 28.41
C ALA A 198 -13.02 -2.81 27.40
N LEU A 199 -12.69 -2.97 26.13
CA LEU A 199 -13.68 -3.09 25.07
C LEU A 199 -14.35 -4.47 25.12
N MET A 200 -15.68 -4.48 25.20
CA MET A 200 -16.46 -5.71 25.11
C MET A 200 -16.89 -5.91 23.65
N VAL A 201 -16.53 -7.06 23.08
CA VAL A 201 -16.83 -7.38 21.67
C VAL A 201 -17.71 -8.63 21.63
N ASP A 202 -18.91 -8.47 21.08
CA ASP A 202 -19.82 -9.58 20.82
C ASP A 202 -19.52 -10.20 19.45
N THR A 203 -19.24 -11.50 19.44
CA THR A 203 -18.95 -12.28 18.24
C THR A 203 -19.91 -13.46 18.11
N LEU A 204 -19.94 -14.11 16.96
CA LEU A 204 -20.72 -15.35 16.76
C LEU A 204 -20.28 -16.48 17.69
N ALA A 205 -19.04 -16.46 18.18
CA ALA A 205 -18.50 -17.44 19.12
C ALA A 205 -18.72 -17.05 20.59
N GLY A 206 -19.37 -15.92 20.87
CA GLY A 206 -19.62 -15.37 22.20
C GLY A 206 -18.97 -14.02 22.44
N THR A 207 -19.13 -13.50 23.64
CA THR A 207 -18.57 -12.22 24.07
C THR A 207 -17.11 -12.39 24.51
N LYS A 208 -16.23 -11.53 24.00
CA LYS A 208 -14.84 -11.41 24.47
C LYS A 208 -14.54 -10.01 24.97
N THR A 209 -13.55 -9.89 25.84
CA THR A 209 -13.05 -8.60 26.31
C THR A 209 -11.68 -8.31 25.72
N ASP A 210 -11.50 -7.13 25.16
CA ASP A 210 -10.22 -6.68 24.63
C ASP A 210 -9.65 -5.57 25.53
N ASN A 211 -8.46 -5.80 26.06
CA ASN A 211 -7.78 -4.87 26.97
C ASN A 211 -6.84 -3.90 26.24
N PHE A 212 -6.67 -4.05 24.94
CA PHE A 212 -5.85 -3.16 24.12
C PHE A 212 -6.67 -2.54 23.00
N MET A 213 -6.62 -1.23 22.89
CA MET A 213 -7.27 -0.48 21.80
C MET A 213 -6.25 0.42 21.15
N LEU A 214 -6.17 0.35 19.82
CA LEU A 214 -5.37 1.26 19.00
C LEU A 214 -6.31 2.11 18.15
N HIS A 215 -6.23 3.42 18.31
CA HIS A 215 -6.91 4.38 17.46
C HIS A 215 -5.88 5.11 16.59
N TYR A 216 -6.10 5.11 15.29
CA TYR A 216 -5.26 5.81 14.32
C TYR A 216 -6.08 6.90 13.64
N ASN A 217 -5.72 8.14 13.89
CA ASN A 217 -6.37 9.31 13.30
C ASN A 217 -5.44 9.93 12.25
N MET A 218 -5.95 10.12 11.05
CA MET A 218 -5.27 10.82 9.98
C MET A 218 -6.08 12.09 9.65
N PRO A 219 -5.73 13.23 10.25
CA PRO A 219 -6.45 14.47 9.99
C PRO A 219 -6.18 14.97 8.56
N PRO A 220 -7.09 15.74 7.95
CA PRO A 220 -6.98 16.20 6.57
C PRO A 220 -5.66 16.91 6.25
N PHE A 221 -5.13 17.69 7.17
CA PHE A 221 -3.85 18.39 6.98
C PHE A 221 -2.65 17.43 6.83
N ALA A 222 -2.75 16.16 7.25
CA ALA A 222 -1.68 15.17 7.07
C ALA A 222 -1.45 14.81 5.59
N THR A 223 -2.48 14.97 4.76
CA THR A 223 -2.45 14.79 3.30
C THR A 223 -2.40 16.12 2.54
N GLY A 224 -2.35 17.25 3.25
CA GLY A 224 -2.34 18.58 2.65
C GLY A 224 -3.73 19.10 2.29
N GLU A 225 -4.78 18.49 2.84
CA GLU A 225 -6.17 18.88 2.63
C GLU A 225 -6.66 19.83 3.73
N THR A 226 -7.67 20.62 3.41
CA THR A 226 -8.40 21.45 4.38
C THR A 226 -9.61 20.69 4.90
N GLY A 227 -9.85 20.74 6.25
CA GLY A 227 -10.98 20.06 6.87
C GLY A 227 -11.02 20.27 8.39
#